data_0a3be427cb103c71437fa9412d9a11fd
#
_entry.id   0a3be427cb103c71437fa9412d9a11fd
#
_cell.length_a   1.000
_cell.length_b   1.000
_cell.length_c   1.000
_cell.angle_alpha   90.00
_cell.angle_beta   90.00
_cell.angle_gamma   90.00
#
_symmetry.space_group_name_H-M   'P 1'
#
loop_
_entity.id
_entity.type
_entity.pdbx_description
1 polymer ?
#
loop_
_entity_poly.entity_id
_entity_poly.type
_entity_poly.pdbx_seq_one_letter_code
_entity_poly.pdbx_strand_id
1 'polypeptide(L)'
;VTAEGYIDKLSKTVRGGIGEAVGINYISSRDKRAFMTQLGRVDDQEYFEGGLELAIAENGVLIEPLDISDLYAVEVDFAEDLERANLFV
;
A
#
# COMPACT_ATOMS: atom_id res chain seq x y z
N VAL A 1 7.40 -8.05 4.57
CA VAL A 1 6.33 -9.06 4.67
C VAL A 1 6.66 -10.06 5.76
N THR A 2 5.63 -10.70 6.29
CA THR A 2 5.78 -11.75 7.29
C THR A 2 6.31 -13.04 6.65
N ALA A 3 6.66 -14.03 7.49
CA ALA A 3 7.10 -15.34 7.01
C ALA A 3 6.01 -16.05 6.19
N GLU A 4 4.75 -15.77 6.46
CA GLU A 4 3.60 -16.33 5.74
C GLU A 4 3.29 -15.58 4.43
N GLY A 5 4.00 -14.49 4.15
CA GLY A 5 3.82 -13.73 2.92
C GLY A 5 2.80 -12.60 3.00
N TYR A 6 2.36 -12.24 4.20
CA TYR A 6 1.45 -11.10 4.38
C TYR A 6 2.23 -9.80 4.57
N ILE A 7 1.62 -8.68 4.20
CA ILE A 7 2.21 -7.36 4.37
C ILE A 7 2.19 -6.99 5.85
N ASP A 8 3.34 -6.56 6.38
CA ASP A 8 3.45 -6.10 7.76
C ASP A 8 3.85 -4.63 7.86
N LYS A 9 4.53 -4.09 6.86
CA LYS A 9 4.96 -2.68 6.84
C LYS A 9 4.84 -2.07 5.47
N LEU A 10 4.39 -0.81 5.45
CA LEU A 10 4.19 -0.01 4.24
C LEU A 10 4.66 1.41 4.53
N SER A 11 5.90 1.74 4.18
CA SER A 11 6.38 3.11 4.32
C SER A 11 7.63 3.34 3.48
N LYS A 12 8.03 4.60 3.35
CA LYS A 12 9.24 4.96 2.62
C LYS A 12 10.51 4.54 3.34
N THR A 13 10.41 4.18 4.62
CA THR A 13 11.56 3.82 5.45
C THR A 13 11.70 2.31 5.67
N VAL A 14 10.83 1.50 5.05
CA VAL A 14 10.91 0.04 5.14
C VAL A 14 12.20 -0.45 4.51
N ARG A 15 12.88 -1.36 5.22
CA ARG A 15 14.06 -2.06 4.71
C ARG A 15 13.70 -3.51 4.42
N GLY A 16 14.29 -4.06 3.37
CA GLY A 16 14.02 -5.43 2.95
C GLY A 16 12.64 -5.64 2.34
N GLY A 17 12.02 -4.56 1.83
CA GLY A 17 10.75 -4.66 1.15
C GLY A 17 10.86 -5.41 -0.18
N ILE A 18 9.77 -6.07 -0.58
CA ILE A 18 9.74 -6.87 -1.82
C ILE A 18 9.23 -6.10 -3.02
N GLY A 19 8.79 -4.84 -2.84
CA GLY A 19 8.30 -4.03 -3.94
C GLY A 19 7.65 -2.75 -3.46
N GLU A 20 7.09 -2.00 -4.39
CA GLU A 20 6.37 -0.76 -4.13
C GLU A 20 4.85 -0.96 -4.26
N ALA A 21 4.10 -0.27 -3.40
CA ALA A 21 2.65 -0.20 -3.53
C ALA A 21 2.28 0.78 -4.64
N VAL A 22 1.34 0.38 -5.51
CA VAL A 22 0.92 1.22 -6.64
C VAL A 22 -0.36 2.01 -6.34
N GLY A 23 -0.84 1.96 -5.10
CA GLY A 23 -2.02 2.74 -4.71
C GLY A 23 -3.35 2.11 -5.05
N ILE A 24 -3.37 0.87 -5.53
CA ILE A 24 -4.59 0.14 -5.83
C ILE A 24 -4.77 -0.93 -4.77
N ASN A 25 -5.86 -0.82 -3.99
CA ASN A 25 -6.08 -1.69 -2.85
C ASN A 25 -7.51 -2.24 -2.86
N TYR A 26 -7.66 -3.48 -2.42
CA TYR A 26 -8.96 -4.07 -2.17
C TYR A 26 -9.09 -4.35 -0.68
N ILE A 27 -10.20 -3.93 -0.08
CA ILE A 27 -10.49 -4.15 1.32
C ILE A 27 -11.85 -4.85 1.41
N SER A 28 -11.86 -6.04 2.01
CA SER A 28 -13.10 -6.80 2.15
C SER A 28 -14.07 -6.07 3.11
N SER A 29 -15.37 -6.34 2.95
CA SER A 29 -16.38 -5.77 3.86
C SER A 29 -16.15 -6.20 5.30
N ARG A 30 -15.54 -7.37 5.52
CA ARG A 30 -15.20 -7.87 6.85
C ARG A 30 -14.16 -7.00 7.55
N ASP A 31 -13.18 -6.50 6.83
CA ASP A 31 -12.06 -5.73 7.38
C ASP A 31 -12.26 -4.22 7.31
N LYS A 32 -13.31 -3.77 6.61
CA LYS A 32 -13.56 -2.35 6.36
C LYS A 32 -13.66 -1.53 7.63
N ARG A 33 -14.39 -2.03 8.63
CA ARG A 33 -14.60 -1.29 9.89
C ARG A 33 -13.29 -1.07 10.63
N ALA A 34 -12.47 -2.11 10.74
CA ALA A 34 -11.17 -2.03 11.40
C ALA A 34 -10.29 -0.98 10.70
N PHE A 35 -10.25 -1.02 9.37
CA PHE A 35 -9.46 -0.08 8.59
C PHE A 35 -9.94 1.37 8.77
N MET A 36 -11.24 1.60 8.71
CA MET A 36 -11.81 2.95 8.89
C MET A 36 -11.53 3.51 10.29
N THR A 37 -11.58 2.65 11.31
CA THR A 37 -11.24 3.05 12.68
C THR A 37 -9.79 3.53 12.75
N GLN A 38 -8.87 2.81 12.13
CA GLN A 38 -7.45 3.18 12.16
C GLN A 38 -7.15 4.43 11.33
N LEU A 39 -7.86 4.63 10.21
CA LEU A 39 -7.71 5.86 9.43
C LEU A 39 -8.09 7.10 10.26
N GLY A 40 -9.04 6.98 11.17
CA GLY A 40 -9.41 8.08 12.06
C GLY A 40 -8.35 8.40 13.12
N ARG A 41 -7.38 7.52 13.34
CA ARG A 41 -6.32 7.69 14.34
C ARG A 41 -5.02 8.24 13.78
N VAL A 42 -4.79 8.15 12.46
CA VAL A 42 -3.56 8.67 11.86
C VAL A 42 -3.68 10.18 11.65
N ASP A 43 -2.54 10.87 11.69
CA ASP A 43 -2.49 12.30 11.46
C ASP A 43 -2.73 12.63 9.98
N ASP A 44 -3.15 13.87 9.72
CA ASP A 44 -3.33 14.35 8.34
C ASP A 44 -2.03 14.29 7.53
N GLN A 45 -0.89 14.29 8.21
CA GLN A 45 0.43 14.19 7.57
C GLN A 45 0.83 12.75 7.27
N GLU A 46 0.12 11.77 7.80
CA GLU A 46 0.38 10.37 7.53
C GLU A 46 -0.39 9.93 6.30
N TYR A 47 0.19 8.99 5.57
CA TYR A 47 -0.45 8.43 4.39
C TYR A 47 -1.46 7.34 4.76
N PHE A 48 -2.27 6.98 3.80
CA PHE A 48 -3.19 5.86 3.85
C PHE A 48 -2.52 4.58 4.41
N GLU A 49 -1.26 4.36 4.05
CA GLU A 49 -0.48 3.21 4.49
C GLU A 49 -0.33 3.15 6.02
N GLY A 50 -0.32 4.30 6.70
CA GLY A 50 -0.30 4.34 8.16
C GLY A 50 -1.53 3.69 8.77
N GLY A 51 -2.71 3.93 8.18
CA GLY A 51 -3.95 3.27 8.61
C GLY A 51 -3.90 1.76 8.38
N LEU A 52 -3.35 1.32 7.26
CA LEU A 52 -3.19 -0.11 6.98
C LEU A 52 -2.25 -0.77 7.99
N GLU A 53 -1.12 -0.14 8.30
CA GLU A 53 -0.18 -0.69 9.29
C GLU A 53 -0.82 -0.83 10.66
N LEU A 54 -1.61 0.15 11.11
CA LEU A 54 -2.31 0.07 12.38
C LEU A 54 -3.35 -1.04 12.38
N ALA A 55 -4.09 -1.21 11.31
CA ALA A 55 -5.07 -2.29 11.19
C ALA A 55 -4.40 -3.66 11.26
N ILE A 56 -3.24 -3.82 10.65
CA ILE A 56 -2.45 -5.04 10.74
C ILE A 56 -2.00 -5.29 12.16
N ALA A 57 -1.43 -4.28 12.81
CA ALA A 57 -0.83 -4.41 14.14
C ALA A 57 -1.88 -4.59 15.25
N GLU A 58 -2.98 -3.85 15.20
CA GLU A 58 -3.95 -3.82 16.28
C GLU A 58 -5.18 -4.69 16.05
N ASN A 59 -5.58 -4.90 14.80
CA ASN A 59 -6.79 -5.64 14.47
C ASN A 59 -6.52 -7.01 13.85
N GLY A 60 -5.25 -7.34 13.61
CA GLY A 60 -4.87 -8.61 13.01
C GLY A 60 -5.34 -8.79 11.57
N VAL A 61 -5.54 -7.69 10.85
CA VAL A 61 -5.93 -7.73 9.44
C VAL A 61 -4.81 -8.35 8.62
N LEU A 62 -5.14 -9.29 7.73
CA LEU A 62 -4.19 -9.95 6.85
C LEU A 62 -4.29 -9.34 5.47
N ILE A 63 -3.18 -8.79 4.97
CA ILE A 63 -3.12 -8.14 3.65
C ILE A 63 -2.11 -8.88 2.79
N GLU A 64 -2.59 -9.40 1.66
CA GLU A 64 -1.75 -10.09 0.71
C GLU A 64 -1.24 -9.13 -0.36
N PRO A 65 0.06 -9.15 -0.67
CA PRO A 65 0.56 -8.44 -1.83
C PRO A 65 0.15 -9.16 -3.11
N LEU A 66 -0.42 -8.42 -4.06
CA LEU A 66 -0.73 -8.94 -5.38
C LEU A 66 0.38 -8.51 -6.34
N ASP A 67 1.14 -9.46 -6.84
CA ASP A 67 2.24 -9.19 -7.75
C ASP A 67 1.71 -8.88 -9.15
N ILE A 68 1.99 -7.66 -9.62
CA ILE A 68 1.62 -7.21 -10.97
C ILE A 68 2.86 -6.91 -11.82
N SER A 69 3.98 -7.58 -11.53
CA SER A 69 5.25 -7.34 -12.23
C SER A 69 5.18 -7.59 -13.73
N ASP A 70 4.22 -8.41 -14.19
CA ASP A 70 3.97 -8.67 -15.61
C ASP A 70 3.13 -7.59 -16.28
N LEU A 71 2.65 -6.59 -15.52
CA LEU A 71 1.90 -5.46 -16.02
C LEU A 71 2.76 -4.20 -15.95
N TYR A 72 2.47 -3.24 -16.82
CA TYR A 72 3.16 -1.96 -16.76
C TYR A 72 2.44 -1.02 -15.81
N ALA A 73 3.19 -0.46 -14.85
CA ALA A 73 2.67 0.54 -13.93
C ALA A 73 3.76 1.60 -13.70
N VAL A 74 3.37 2.87 -13.75
CA VAL A 74 4.29 3.99 -13.52
C VAL A 74 3.58 5.06 -12.71
N GLU A 75 4.31 5.63 -11.75
CA GLU A 75 3.82 6.75 -10.96
C GLU A 75 4.19 8.06 -11.65
N VAL A 76 3.23 8.98 -11.74
CA VAL A 76 3.45 10.27 -12.39
C VAL A 76 3.35 11.38 -11.33
N ASP A 77 4.51 11.81 -10.83
CA ASP A 77 4.60 12.91 -9.86
C ASP A 77 5.28 14.14 -10.46
N PHE A 78 6.12 13.95 -11.48
CA PHE A 78 6.90 15.00 -12.12
C PHE A 78 6.77 14.94 -13.63
N ALA A 79 7.22 16.01 -14.32
CA ALA A 79 7.12 16.09 -15.76
C ALA A 79 7.83 14.94 -16.50
N GLU A 80 8.99 14.52 -16.00
CA GLU A 80 9.73 13.41 -16.61
C GLU A 80 9.00 12.08 -16.46
N ASP A 81 8.21 11.92 -15.40
CA ASP A 81 7.37 10.73 -15.23
C ASP A 81 6.27 10.67 -16.29
N LEU A 82 5.67 11.83 -16.59
CA LEU A 82 4.66 11.93 -17.63
C LEU A 82 5.22 11.56 -18.99
N GLU A 83 6.43 12.01 -19.30
CA GLU A 83 7.11 11.65 -20.55
C GLU A 83 7.30 10.14 -20.65
N ARG A 84 7.75 9.50 -19.58
CA ARG A 84 7.91 8.06 -19.54
C ARG A 84 6.57 7.33 -19.73
N ALA A 85 5.51 7.81 -19.08
CA ALA A 85 4.20 7.20 -19.18
C ALA A 85 3.70 7.27 -20.63
N ASN A 86 3.94 8.37 -21.34
CA ASN A 86 3.51 8.55 -22.72
C ASN A 86 4.19 7.61 -23.69
N LEU A 87 5.36 7.07 -23.37
CA LEU A 87 6.05 6.11 -24.22
C LEU A 87 5.31 4.79 -24.35
N PHE A 88 4.37 4.51 -23.43
CA PHE A 88 3.68 3.22 -23.34
C PHE A 88 2.18 3.32 -23.68
N VAL A 89 1.76 4.45 -24.21
CA VAL A 89 0.37 4.69 -24.60
C VAL A 89 0.20 4.49 -26.09
#